data_66f02da91c60a579b6139f98504e0eef
#
_entry.id   66f02da91c60a579b6139f98504e0eef
#
_cell.length_a   1.000
_cell.length_b   1.000
_cell.length_c   1.000
_cell.angle_alpha   90.00
_cell.angle_beta   90.00
_cell.angle_gamma   90.00
#
_symmetry.space_group_name_H-M   'P 1'
#
loop_
_entity.id
_entity.type
_entity.pdbx_description
1 polymer ?
#
loop_
_entity_poly.entity_id
_entity_poly.type
_entity_poly.pdbx_seq_one_letter_code
_entity_poly.pdbx_strand_id
1 'polypeptide(L)'
;MNEEELFRRYRETHDVALRNEIVEKYLYIAAVLAKKFVGRGVDYDDLYQVASLALIRGIDRFDERKGLKFSTFITPTITGEIKNYFRDRSRLVHLPRKVSELRVS
;
A
#
# COMPACT_ATOMS: atom_id res chain seq x y z
N MET A 1 -8.16 -17.76 -15.73
CA MET A 1 -7.28 -16.67 -16.20
C MET A 1 -6.02 -16.69 -15.35
N ASN A 2 -4.85 -16.74 -15.98
CA ASN A 2 -3.62 -16.71 -15.19
C ASN A 2 -3.31 -15.28 -14.76
N GLU A 3 -2.33 -15.14 -13.87
CA GLU A 3 -2.00 -13.85 -13.30
C GLU A 3 -1.52 -12.84 -14.33
N GLU A 4 -0.66 -13.28 -15.23
CA GLU A 4 -0.14 -12.40 -16.27
C GLU A 4 -1.25 -11.85 -17.16
N GLU A 5 -2.20 -12.70 -17.52
CA GLU A 5 -3.33 -12.29 -18.33
C GLU A 5 -4.24 -11.33 -17.56
N LEU A 6 -4.42 -11.56 -16.26
CA LEU A 6 -5.22 -10.70 -15.41
C LEU A 6 -4.63 -9.28 -15.37
N PHE A 7 -3.32 -9.17 -15.17
CA PHE A 7 -2.65 -7.87 -15.16
C PHE A 7 -2.72 -7.19 -16.52
N ARG A 8 -2.55 -7.96 -17.59
CA ARG A 8 -2.62 -7.40 -18.93
C ARG A 8 -4.01 -6.81 -19.19
N ARG A 9 -5.06 -7.55 -18.86
CA ARG A 9 -6.42 -7.08 -19.06
C ARG A 9 -6.71 -5.83 -18.25
N TYR A 10 -6.25 -5.81 -17.01
CA TYR A 10 -6.46 -4.63 -16.19
C TYR A 10 -5.72 -3.42 -16.78
N ARG A 11 -4.49 -3.62 -17.23
CA ARG A 11 -3.72 -2.53 -17.84
C ARG A 11 -4.42 -1.97 -19.07
N GLU A 12 -5.05 -2.84 -19.86
CA GLU A 12 -5.73 -2.43 -21.10
C GLU A 12 -7.08 -1.77 -20.84
N THR A 13 -7.80 -2.21 -19.84
CA THR A 13 -9.19 -1.78 -19.62
C THR A 13 -9.38 -0.87 -18.41
N HIS A 14 -8.51 -0.97 -17.40
CA HIS A 14 -8.68 -0.32 -16.11
C HIS A 14 -10.01 -0.66 -15.44
N ASP A 15 -10.52 -1.86 -15.71
CA ASP A 15 -11.76 -2.34 -15.14
C ASP A 15 -11.60 -2.53 -13.63
N VAL A 16 -12.44 -1.85 -12.86
CA VAL A 16 -12.40 -1.90 -11.39
C VAL A 16 -12.58 -3.32 -10.86
N ALA A 17 -13.43 -4.11 -11.52
CA ALA A 17 -13.64 -5.50 -11.09
C ALA A 17 -12.36 -6.31 -11.19
N LEU A 18 -11.57 -6.11 -12.24
CA LEU A 18 -10.28 -6.78 -12.40
C LEU A 18 -9.29 -6.30 -11.36
N ARG A 19 -9.26 -5.00 -11.09
CA ARG A 19 -8.39 -4.46 -10.05
C ARG A 19 -8.72 -5.07 -8.70
N ASN A 20 -10.00 -5.16 -8.36
CA ASN A 20 -10.42 -5.73 -7.08
C ASN A 20 -10.04 -7.20 -6.97
N GLU A 21 -10.11 -7.93 -8.06
CA GLU A 21 -9.69 -9.33 -8.07
C GLU A 21 -8.19 -9.44 -7.76
N ILE A 22 -7.39 -8.57 -8.34
CA ILE A 22 -5.95 -8.54 -8.06
C ILE A 22 -5.70 -8.14 -6.61
N VAL A 23 -6.41 -7.12 -6.13
CA VAL A 23 -6.28 -6.66 -4.74
C VAL A 23 -6.55 -7.81 -3.77
N GLU A 24 -7.66 -8.53 -3.97
CA GLU A 24 -8.01 -9.63 -3.09
C GLU A 24 -6.93 -10.71 -3.07
N LYS A 25 -6.31 -10.95 -4.22
CA LYS A 25 -5.29 -11.97 -4.34
C LYS A 25 -4.03 -11.63 -3.55
N TYR A 26 -3.70 -10.34 -3.44
CA TYR A 26 -2.45 -9.90 -2.82
C TYR A 26 -2.63 -9.14 -1.52
N LEU A 27 -3.87 -9.03 -1.04
CA LEU A 27 -4.14 -8.29 0.19
C LEU A 27 -3.38 -8.86 1.39
N TYR A 28 -3.08 -10.16 1.36
CA TYR A 28 -2.33 -10.80 2.44
C TYR A 28 -0.94 -10.18 2.61
N ILE A 29 -0.32 -9.73 1.52
CA ILE A 29 1.00 -9.09 1.60
C ILE A 29 0.89 -7.79 2.36
N ALA A 30 -0.16 -7.01 2.09
CA ALA A 30 -0.39 -5.76 2.82
C ALA A 30 -0.58 -6.03 4.31
N ALA A 31 -1.35 -7.06 4.64
CA ALA A 31 -1.60 -7.44 6.04
C ALA A 31 -0.31 -7.86 6.74
N VAL A 32 0.48 -8.70 6.09
CA VAL A 32 1.74 -9.18 6.67
C VAL A 32 2.71 -8.03 6.92
N LEU A 33 2.84 -7.14 5.95
CA LEU A 33 3.76 -6.02 6.08
C LEU A 33 3.27 -5.00 7.11
N ALA A 34 1.98 -4.74 7.16
CA ALA A 34 1.41 -3.86 8.18
C ALA A 34 1.69 -4.42 9.57
N LYS A 35 1.52 -5.72 9.74
CA LYS A 35 1.75 -6.38 11.03
C LYS A 35 3.20 -6.28 11.47
N LYS A 36 4.13 -6.28 10.54
CA LYS A 36 5.55 -6.17 10.81
C LYS A 36 5.92 -4.87 11.51
N PHE A 37 5.19 -3.81 11.24
CA PHE A 37 5.50 -2.49 11.74
C PHE A 37 4.65 -2.07 12.94
N VAL A 38 3.80 -2.95 13.43
CA VAL A 38 3.01 -2.70 14.63
C VAL A 38 3.93 -2.56 15.84
N GLY A 39 3.54 -1.72 16.79
CA GLY A 39 4.32 -1.53 18.01
C GLY A 39 5.20 -0.31 18.01
N ARG A 40 5.14 0.48 16.96
CA ARG A 40 5.94 1.71 16.83
C ARG A 40 5.08 2.95 17.03
N GLY A 41 4.02 2.83 17.82
CA GLY A 41 3.15 3.95 18.12
C GLY A 41 2.06 4.17 17.08
N VAL A 42 1.86 3.23 16.18
CA VAL A 42 0.81 3.30 15.16
C VAL A 42 -0.01 2.01 15.22
N ASP A 43 -1.32 2.16 15.17
CA ASP A 43 -2.22 1.02 15.19
C ASP A 43 -2.14 0.21 13.91
N TYR A 44 -2.41 -1.09 14.04
CA TYR A 44 -2.43 -1.97 12.89
C TYR A 44 -3.39 -1.48 11.80
N ASP A 45 -4.57 -1.02 12.18
CA ASP A 45 -5.57 -0.58 11.22
C ASP A 45 -5.06 0.55 10.35
N ASP A 46 -4.33 1.49 10.93
CA ASP A 46 -3.74 2.60 10.16
C ASP A 46 -2.68 2.10 9.19
N LEU A 47 -1.84 1.19 9.67
CA LEU A 47 -0.79 0.61 8.83
C LEU A 47 -1.40 -0.23 7.70
N TYR A 48 -2.45 -0.95 8.00
CA TYR A 48 -3.14 -1.76 7.00
C TYR A 48 -3.75 -0.87 5.90
N GLN A 49 -4.31 0.27 6.28
CA GLN A 49 -4.84 1.21 5.30
C GLN A 49 -3.74 1.74 4.39
N VAL A 50 -2.60 2.14 4.97
CA VAL A 50 -1.45 2.61 4.19
C VAL A 50 -0.97 1.52 3.23
N ALA A 51 -0.84 0.30 3.74
CA ALA A 51 -0.36 -0.82 2.93
C ALA A 51 -1.34 -1.16 1.81
N SER A 52 -2.64 -1.12 2.11
CA SER A 52 -3.67 -1.43 1.12
C SER A 52 -3.71 -0.39 0.01
N LEU A 53 -3.57 0.88 0.35
CA LEU A 53 -3.51 1.95 -0.65
C LEU A 53 -2.26 1.81 -1.51
N ALA A 54 -1.13 1.45 -0.88
CA ALA A 54 0.11 1.21 -1.62
C ALA A 54 -0.05 0.05 -2.60
N LEU A 55 -0.76 -0.99 -2.18
CA LEU A 55 -1.04 -2.13 -3.04
C LEU A 55 -1.83 -1.70 -4.27
N ILE A 56 -2.89 -0.92 -4.08
CA ILE A 56 -3.72 -0.44 -5.18
C ILE A 56 -2.89 0.40 -6.15
N ARG A 57 -2.09 1.33 -5.63
CA ARG A 57 -1.23 2.17 -6.45
C ARG A 57 -0.19 1.34 -7.19
N GLY A 58 0.34 0.32 -6.53
CA GLY A 58 1.31 -0.58 -7.15
C GLY A 58 0.72 -1.38 -8.30
N ILE A 59 -0.54 -1.79 -8.17
CA ILE A 59 -1.22 -2.50 -9.25
C ILE A 59 -1.30 -1.60 -10.49
N ASP A 60 -1.60 -0.32 -10.30
CA ASP A 60 -1.69 0.62 -11.42
C ASP A 60 -0.35 0.89 -12.08
N ARG A 61 0.74 0.78 -11.33
CA ARG A 61 2.09 1.03 -11.86
C ARG A 61 2.76 -0.20 -12.44
N PHE A 62 2.27 -1.39 -12.06
CA PHE A 62 2.93 -2.62 -12.44
C PHE A 62 2.81 -2.87 -13.94
N ASP A 63 3.93 -3.23 -14.54
CA ASP A 63 3.98 -3.59 -15.96
C ASP A 63 4.42 -5.05 -16.06
N GLU A 64 3.45 -5.91 -16.37
CA GLU A 64 3.69 -7.35 -16.48
C GLU A 64 4.68 -7.72 -17.59
N ARG A 65 4.91 -6.79 -18.52
CA ARG A 65 5.81 -7.03 -19.65
C ARG A 65 7.29 -6.98 -19.27
N LYS A 66 7.59 -6.45 -18.09
CA LYS A 66 8.99 -6.29 -17.66
C LYS A 66 9.59 -7.55 -17.07
N GLY A 67 8.83 -8.64 -17.00
CA GLY A 67 9.35 -9.93 -16.54
C GLY A 67 9.59 -10.05 -15.05
N LEU A 68 9.15 -9.08 -14.27
CA LEU A 68 9.27 -9.10 -12.82
C LEU A 68 7.96 -9.60 -12.23
N LYS A 69 8.05 -10.46 -11.22
CA LYS A 69 6.86 -10.93 -10.52
C LYS A 69 6.24 -9.80 -9.71
N PHE A 70 4.92 -9.77 -9.67
CA PHE A 70 4.22 -8.73 -8.92
C PHE A 70 4.61 -8.73 -7.45
N SER A 71 4.69 -9.89 -6.82
CA SER A 71 5.06 -9.98 -5.40
C SER A 71 6.44 -9.38 -5.13
N THR A 72 7.37 -9.57 -6.06
CA THR A 72 8.72 -8.99 -5.93
C THR A 72 8.68 -7.47 -6.05
N PHE A 73 7.81 -6.96 -6.89
CA PHE A 73 7.65 -5.52 -7.09
C PHE A 73 6.91 -4.87 -5.93
N ILE A 74 5.83 -5.50 -5.46
CA ILE A 74 4.91 -4.85 -4.52
C ILE A 74 5.45 -4.80 -3.09
N THR A 75 6.23 -5.79 -2.68
CA THR A 75 6.73 -5.85 -1.31
C THR A 75 7.57 -4.62 -0.95
N PRO A 76 8.60 -4.24 -1.71
CA PRO A 76 9.33 -3.01 -1.40
C PRO A 76 8.50 -1.75 -1.61
N THR A 77 7.53 -1.79 -2.51
CA THR A 77 6.65 -0.65 -2.74
C THR A 77 5.81 -0.36 -1.50
N ILE A 78 5.19 -1.38 -0.94
CA ILE A 78 4.37 -1.23 0.28
C ILE A 78 5.26 -0.85 1.46
N THR A 79 6.40 -1.51 1.61
CA THR A 79 7.34 -1.20 2.70
C THR A 79 7.78 0.25 2.63
N GLY A 80 8.07 0.75 1.44
CA GLY A 80 8.46 2.14 1.25
C GLY A 80 7.37 3.12 1.66
N GLU A 81 6.12 2.80 1.34
CA GLU A 81 4.99 3.64 1.72
C GLU A 81 4.78 3.66 3.23
N ILE A 82 4.94 2.52 3.88
CA ILE A 82 4.82 2.44 5.34
C ILE A 82 5.94 3.28 5.99
N LYS A 83 7.15 3.17 5.48
CA LYS A 83 8.28 3.97 6.00
C LYS A 83 8.05 5.47 5.79
N ASN A 84 7.49 5.85 4.65
CA ASN A 84 7.13 7.23 4.39
C ASN A 84 6.06 7.71 5.38
N TYR A 85 5.10 6.86 5.68
CA TYR A 85 4.04 7.19 6.64
C TYR A 85 4.65 7.47 8.02
N PHE A 86 5.58 6.63 8.48
CA PHE A 86 6.26 6.84 9.74
C PHE A 86 7.06 8.14 9.74
N ARG A 87 7.76 8.43 8.66
CA ARG A 87 8.53 9.66 8.55
C ARG A 87 7.63 10.88 8.62
N ASP A 88 6.52 10.85 7.90
CA ASP A 88 5.59 11.98 7.88
C ASP A 88 4.92 12.15 9.23
N ARG A 89 4.59 11.05 9.89
CA ARG A 89 4.02 11.09 11.22
C ARG A 89 5.02 11.65 12.23
N SER A 90 6.28 11.30 12.10
CA SER A 90 7.34 11.83 12.95
C SER A 90 7.46 13.34 12.79
N ARG A 91 7.33 13.83 11.57
CA ARG A 91 7.33 15.26 11.31
C ARG A 91 6.15 15.95 11.99
N LEU A 92 4.99 15.33 11.94
CA LEU A 92 3.80 15.86 12.58
C LEU A 92 3.99 15.98 14.09
N VAL A 93 4.68 15.02 14.69
CA VAL A 93 4.97 15.05 16.12
C VAL A 93 5.84 16.24 16.47
N HIS A 94 6.68 16.68 15.55
CA HIS A 94 7.58 17.82 15.78
C HIS A 94 6.95 19.17 15.43
N LEU A 95 5.70 19.19 14.98
CA LEU A 95 5.01 20.43 14.66
C LEU A 95 4.65 21.18 15.96
N PRO A 96 4.46 22.51 15.86
CA PRO A 96 4.05 23.28 17.03
C PRO A 96 2.80 22.74 17.69
N ARG A 97 2.75 22.86 19.01
CA ARG A 97 1.65 22.32 19.80
C ARG A 97 0.27 22.81 19.34
N LYS A 98 0.17 24.06 18.94
CA LYS A 98 -1.09 24.62 18.50
C LYS A 98 -1.68 23.87 17.30
N VAL A 99 -0.82 23.33 16.45
CA VAL A 99 -1.27 22.54 15.31
C VAL A 99 -1.92 21.25 15.81
N SER A 100 -1.32 20.64 16.83
CA SER A 100 -1.86 19.44 17.43
C SER A 100 -3.23 19.71 18.05
N GLU A 101 -3.38 20.84 18.71
CA GLU A 101 -4.65 21.23 19.31
C GLU A 101 -5.74 21.41 18.28
N LEU A 102 -5.38 22.02 17.15
CA LEU A 102 -6.34 22.20 16.07
C LEU A 102 -6.83 20.88 15.50
N ARG A 103 -5.96 19.87 15.47
CA ARG A 103 -6.35 18.57 14.99
C ARG A 103 -7.34 17.86 15.93
N VAL A 104 -7.19 18.10 17.20
CA VAL A 104 -8.04 17.47 18.21
C VAL A 104 -9.43 18.08 18.25
N SER A 105 -9.54 19.33 17.98
CA SER A 105 -10.82 20.04 18.01
C SER A 105 -11.63 19.97 16.69
#